data_7fa2b10e37a804ea1d11a9973f867cba
#
_entry.id   7fa2b10e37a804ea1d11a9973f867cba
#
_cell.length_a   1.000
_cell.length_b   1.000
_cell.length_c   1.000
_cell.angle_alpha   90.00
_cell.angle_beta   90.00
_cell.angle_gamma   90.00
#
_symmetry.space_group_name_H-M   'P 1'
#
loop_
_entity.id
_entity.type
_entity.pdbx_description
1 polymer ?
#
loop_
_entity_poly.entity_id
_entity_poly.type
_entity_poly.pdbx_seq_one_letter_code
_entity_poly.pdbx_strand_id
1 'polypeptide(L)'
;IMADAPLMGDNLCDECREHYEQVKRYLDAAGIEYVEDPTLVRGLDYYTRTVFEVEAPGAGVGSIGGGGRYDGLVELEGGKPTAGVGFAVGFERALLALQAFGSDLGAEEAPCVYVANAGKELRQNVFAITHELRAAGIVTEADYQGRSLKAQFKQADKVGAKLILVLGGDELAAGKVKVRDMESHDEVLADLDNVVEAVRERL
;
A
#
# COMPACT_ATOMS: atom_id res chain seq x y z
N ILE A 1 -13.82 -3.72 34.16
CA ILE A 1 -13.59 -5.16 33.93
C ILE A 1 -12.41 -5.40 32.97
N MET A 2 -12.11 -4.46 32.03
CA MET A 2 -11.04 -4.63 31.02
C MET A 2 -9.71 -3.93 31.37
N ALA A 3 -9.66 -3.15 32.47
CA ALA A 3 -8.47 -2.34 32.80
C ALA A 3 -7.19 -3.17 33.06
N ASP A 4 -7.33 -4.41 33.48
CA ASP A 4 -6.22 -5.31 33.80
C ASP A 4 -6.13 -6.52 32.84
N ALA A 5 -6.80 -6.44 31.68
CA ALA A 5 -6.74 -7.51 30.69
C ALA A 5 -5.36 -7.50 30.00
N PRO A 6 -4.74 -8.69 29.77
CA PRO A 6 -3.49 -8.74 29.02
C PRO A 6 -3.71 -8.24 27.59
N LEU A 7 -2.84 -7.37 27.14
CA LEU A 7 -2.88 -6.84 25.78
C LEU A 7 -2.12 -7.76 24.82
N MET A 8 -2.64 -7.92 23.61
CA MET A 8 -2.01 -8.77 22.60
C MET A 8 -0.60 -8.24 22.24
N GLY A 9 -0.43 -6.92 22.17
CA GLY A 9 0.85 -6.28 21.86
C GLY A 9 1.98 -6.62 22.83
N ASP A 10 1.66 -6.91 24.10
CA ASP A 10 2.65 -7.25 25.14
C ASP A 10 3.16 -8.70 25.02
N ASN A 11 2.44 -9.54 24.27
CA ASN A 11 2.66 -11.00 24.18
C ASN A 11 3.09 -11.45 22.77
N LEU A 12 3.58 -10.55 21.93
CA LEU A 12 4.06 -10.89 20.60
C LEU A 12 5.38 -11.67 20.65
N CYS A 13 5.49 -12.73 19.84
CA CYS A 13 6.78 -13.34 19.54
C CYS A 13 7.67 -12.37 18.73
N ASP A 14 8.97 -12.65 18.69
CA ASP A 14 9.94 -11.75 18.04
C ASP A 14 9.60 -11.52 16.55
N GLU A 15 9.22 -12.57 15.81
CA GLU A 15 8.83 -12.46 14.41
C GLU A 15 7.59 -11.57 14.22
N CYS A 16 6.58 -11.71 15.06
CA CYS A 16 5.37 -10.89 14.98
C CYS A 16 5.65 -9.44 15.36
N ARG A 17 6.53 -9.22 16.33
CA ARG A 17 6.97 -7.89 16.74
C ARG A 17 7.72 -7.19 15.61
N GLU A 18 8.69 -7.87 15.00
CA GLU A 18 9.46 -7.33 13.87
C GLU A 18 8.55 -6.99 12.68
N HIS A 19 7.62 -7.89 12.35
CA HIS A 19 6.63 -7.66 11.30
C HIS A 19 5.77 -6.41 11.60
N TYR A 20 5.30 -6.25 12.83
CA TYR A 20 4.46 -5.13 13.22
C TYR A 20 5.23 -3.80 13.16
N GLU A 21 6.48 -3.77 13.63
CA GLU A 21 7.35 -2.61 13.51
C GLU A 21 7.64 -2.25 12.05
N GLN A 22 7.72 -3.25 11.17
CA GLN A 22 7.89 -3.00 9.74
C GLN A 22 6.63 -2.40 9.11
N VAL A 23 5.44 -2.84 9.51
CA VAL A 23 4.18 -2.23 9.06
C VAL A 23 4.12 -0.76 9.45
N LYS A 24 4.48 -0.42 10.70
CA LYS A 24 4.52 0.98 11.15
C LYS A 24 5.48 1.82 10.32
N ARG A 25 6.68 1.33 10.05
CA ARG A 25 7.64 2.01 9.17
C ARG A 25 7.10 2.27 7.76
N TYR A 26 6.30 1.36 7.21
CA TYR A 26 5.65 1.60 5.91
C TYR A 26 4.56 2.66 6.00
N LEU A 27 3.75 2.65 7.06
CA LEU A 27 2.75 3.69 7.27
C LEU A 27 3.39 5.08 7.43
N ASP A 28 4.48 5.16 8.21
CA ASP A 28 5.24 6.39 8.39
C ASP A 28 5.84 6.89 7.06
N ALA A 29 6.44 5.97 6.28
CA ALA A 29 7.01 6.29 4.96
C ALA A 29 5.95 6.75 3.94
N ALA A 30 4.70 6.30 4.11
CA ALA A 30 3.57 6.71 3.29
C ALA A 30 2.88 8.00 3.82
N GLY A 31 3.31 8.53 4.96
CA GLY A 31 2.66 9.68 5.60
C GLY A 31 1.23 9.39 6.07
N ILE A 32 0.91 8.12 6.35
CA ILE A 32 -0.40 7.73 6.85
C ILE A 32 -0.41 7.89 8.37
N GLU A 33 -1.27 8.77 8.85
CA GLU A 33 -1.52 8.90 10.29
C GLU A 33 -2.34 7.70 10.78
N TYR A 34 -1.89 7.12 11.88
CA TYR A 34 -2.57 5.99 12.52
C TYR A 34 -2.53 6.11 14.05
N VAL A 35 -3.44 5.42 14.68
CA VAL A 35 -3.49 5.26 16.14
C VAL A 35 -3.32 3.79 16.45
N GLU A 36 -2.34 3.46 17.32
CA GLU A 36 -2.22 2.11 17.86
C GLU A 36 -3.30 1.90 18.94
N ASP A 37 -4.27 1.04 18.66
CA ASP A 37 -5.28 0.64 19.63
C ASP A 37 -5.05 -0.82 20.06
N PRO A 38 -4.46 -1.04 21.25
CA PRO A 38 -4.18 -2.38 21.75
C PRO A 38 -5.47 -3.15 22.13
N THR A 39 -6.61 -2.50 22.11
CA THR A 39 -7.91 -3.09 22.44
C THR A 39 -8.76 -3.42 21.23
N LEU A 40 -8.27 -3.09 20.03
CA LEU A 40 -8.99 -3.37 18.78
C LEU A 40 -9.20 -4.86 18.59
N VAL A 41 -10.46 -5.28 18.54
CA VAL A 41 -10.89 -6.65 18.27
C VAL A 41 -11.78 -6.66 17.03
N ARG A 42 -11.46 -7.54 16.08
CA ARG A 42 -12.30 -7.82 14.93
C ARG A 42 -13.17 -9.04 15.16
N GLY A 43 -14.39 -9.03 14.64
CA GLY A 43 -15.37 -10.10 14.84
C GLY A 43 -15.12 -11.39 14.04
N LEU A 44 -13.94 -11.57 13.45
CA LEU A 44 -13.58 -12.70 12.60
C LEU A 44 -12.29 -13.34 13.14
N ASP A 45 -12.28 -14.65 13.28
CA ASP A 45 -11.24 -15.43 13.95
C ASP A 45 -10.10 -15.89 13.01
N TYR A 46 -10.19 -15.62 11.71
CA TYR A 46 -9.17 -15.99 10.74
C TYR A 46 -7.98 -15.02 10.65
N TYR A 47 -8.03 -13.87 11.33
CA TYR A 47 -6.91 -12.94 11.34
C TYR A 47 -5.72 -13.50 12.10
N THR A 48 -4.50 -13.30 11.55
CA THR A 48 -3.27 -13.90 12.07
C THR A 48 -2.27 -12.92 12.65
N ARG A 49 -2.18 -11.71 12.16
CA ARG A 49 -1.19 -10.69 12.56
C ARG A 49 -1.85 -9.32 12.71
N THR A 50 -1.47 -8.38 11.86
CA THR A 50 -2.01 -7.01 11.91
C THR A 50 -3.46 -6.97 11.47
N VAL A 51 -4.29 -6.29 12.26
CA VAL A 51 -5.65 -5.90 11.92
C VAL A 51 -5.77 -4.38 11.97
N PHE A 52 -6.72 -3.81 11.24
CA PHE A 52 -6.94 -2.38 11.21
C PHE A 52 -8.41 -2.03 11.01
N GLU A 53 -8.78 -0.84 11.43
CA GLU A 53 -10.04 -0.18 11.08
C GLU A 53 -9.76 1.17 10.43
N VAL A 54 -10.68 1.59 9.59
CA VAL A 54 -10.66 2.91 8.95
C VAL A 54 -11.84 3.69 9.49
N GLU A 55 -11.56 4.80 10.13
CA GLU A 55 -12.56 5.70 10.66
C GLU A 55 -12.64 6.98 9.83
N ALA A 56 -13.78 7.64 9.87
CA ALA A 56 -14.02 8.95 9.27
C ALA A 56 -14.40 9.94 10.39
N PRO A 57 -13.42 10.48 11.14
CA PRO A 57 -13.70 11.38 12.24
C PRO A 57 -14.46 12.63 11.75
N GLY A 58 -15.55 12.95 12.38
CA GLY A 58 -16.41 14.08 12.00
C GLY A 58 -17.53 13.75 11.01
N ALA A 59 -17.51 12.61 10.35
CA ALA A 59 -18.60 12.19 9.46
C ALA A 59 -19.81 11.58 10.20
N GLY A 60 -19.67 11.25 11.49
CA GLY A 60 -20.77 10.69 12.30
C GLY A 60 -21.16 9.25 11.98
N VAL A 61 -20.37 8.52 11.18
CA VAL A 61 -20.68 7.16 10.70
C VAL A 61 -19.88 6.05 11.38
N GLY A 62 -18.93 6.39 12.26
CA GLY A 62 -18.01 5.46 12.91
C GLY A 62 -17.06 4.80 11.90
N SER A 63 -16.66 3.54 12.18
CA SER A 63 -15.78 2.79 11.27
C SER A 63 -16.45 2.59 9.91
N ILE A 64 -15.78 3.02 8.86
CA ILE A 64 -16.24 2.86 7.46
C ILE A 64 -15.75 1.56 6.82
N GLY A 65 -14.71 0.95 7.40
CA GLY A 65 -14.17 -0.30 6.90
C GLY A 65 -13.08 -0.84 7.81
N GLY A 66 -12.57 -1.99 7.46
CA GLY A 66 -11.45 -2.56 8.16
C GLY A 66 -11.06 -3.92 7.61
N GLY A 67 -9.91 -4.38 8.04
CA GLY A 67 -9.33 -5.60 7.52
C GLY A 67 -8.16 -6.10 8.34
N GLY A 68 -7.34 -6.93 7.73
CA GLY A 68 -6.15 -7.46 8.34
C GLY A 68 -5.53 -8.58 7.53
N ARG A 69 -4.51 -9.19 8.11
CA ARG A 69 -3.79 -10.32 7.55
C ARG A 69 -4.43 -11.64 7.98
N TYR A 70 -4.50 -12.63 7.05
CA TYR A 70 -5.15 -13.92 7.27
C TYR A 70 -4.44 -15.05 6.52
N ASP A 71 -3.17 -15.30 6.87
CA ASP A 71 -2.28 -16.24 6.16
C ASP A 71 -2.76 -17.69 6.17
N GLY A 72 -3.56 -18.10 7.16
CA GLY A 72 -4.09 -19.47 7.28
C GLY A 72 -5.42 -19.71 6.55
N LEU A 73 -6.10 -18.69 6.06
CA LEU A 73 -7.48 -18.81 5.57
C LEU A 73 -7.56 -19.69 4.31
N VAL A 74 -6.66 -19.52 3.35
CA VAL A 74 -6.68 -20.27 2.10
C VAL A 74 -6.44 -21.76 2.36
N GLU A 75 -5.55 -22.10 3.29
CA GLU A 75 -5.30 -23.49 3.70
C GLU A 75 -6.50 -24.09 4.45
N LEU A 76 -7.14 -23.33 5.31
CA LEU A 76 -8.36 -23.74 6.03
C LEU A 76 -9.49 -24.08 5.07
N GLU A 77 -9.59 -23.37 3.95
CA GLU A 77 -10.58 -23.62 2.89
C GLU A 77 -10.14 -24.71 1.89
N GLY A 78 -9.05 -25.44 2.16
CA GLY A 78 -8.57 -26.55 1.36
C GLY A 78 -7.63 -26.17 0.21
N GLY A 79 -7.17 -24.93 0.16
CA GLY A 79 -6.16 -24.46 -0.78
C GLY A 79 -4.73 -24.73 -0.32
N LYS A 80 -3.75 -24.26 -1.10
CA LYS A 80 -2.34 -24.30 -0.71
C LYS A 80 -2.06 -23.20 0.32
N PRO A 81 -1.10 -23.36 1.25
CA PRO A 81 -0.65 -22.30 2.14
C PRO A 81 -0.32 -21.03 1.37
N THR A 82 -1.09 -19.98 1.61
CA THR A 82 -0.99 -18.73 0.86
C THR A 82 -1.23 -17.56 1.81
N ALA A 83 -0.26 -16.65 1.87
CA ALA A 83 -0.43 -15.42 2.65
C ALA A 83 -1.56 -14.57 2.06
N GLY A 84 -2.41 -14.02 2.95
CA GLY A 84 -3.53 -13.18 2.57
C GLY A 84 -3.61 -11.91 3.41
N VAL A 85 -4.01 -10.84 2.75
CA VAL A 85 -4.42 -9.59 3.38
C VAL A 85 -5.62 -9.03 2.63
N GLY A 86 -6.56 -8.47 3.35
CA GLY A 86 -7.72 -7.87 2.72
C GLY A 86 -8.49 -6.98 3.66
N PHE A 87 -9.49 -6.35 3.11
CA PHE A 87 -10.38 -5.46 3.85
C PHE A 87 -11.79 -5.47 3.26
N ALA A 88 -12.73 -5.01 4.05
CA ALA A 88 -14.09 -4.72 3.59
C ALA A 88 -14.47 -3.29 3.99
N VAL A 89 -15.25 -2.66 3.15
CA VAL A 89 -15.78 -1.30 3.35
C VAL A 89 -17.29 -1.35 3.35
N GLY A 90 -17.90 -0.67 4.31
CA GLY A 90 -19.34 -0.45 4.29
C GLY A 90 -19.67 0.60 3.22
N PHE A 91 -20.24 0.16 2.10
CA PHE A 91 -20.51 1.03 0.95
C PHE A 91 -21.36 2.25 1.33
N GLU A 92 -22.45 2.04 2.04
CA GLU A 92 -23.33 3.11 2.51
C GLU A 92 -22.61 4.05 3.51
N ARG A 93 -21.78 3.50 4.39
CA ARG A 93 -21.00 4.31 5.33
C ARG A 93 -19.96 5.16 4.62
N ALA A 94 -19.30 4.61 3.58
CA ALA A 94 -18.35 5.35 2.76
C ALA A 94 -19.06 6.51 2.02
N LEU A 95 -20.23 6.27 1.42
CA LEU A 95 -21.01 7.31 0.78
C LEU A 95 -21.45 8.40 1.75
N LEU A 96 -21.94 8.03 2.93
CA LEU A 96 -22.35 8.98 3.97
C LEU A 96 -21.14 9.83 4.45
N ALA A 97 -19.96 9.22 4.60
CA ALA A 97 -18.76 9.95 4.94
C ALA A 97 -18.35 10.93 3.83
N LEU A 98 -18.36 10.50 2.58
CA LEU A 98 -18.09 11.37 1.43
C LEU A 98 -19.07 12.53 1.33
N GLN A 99 -20.36 12.30 1.53
CA GLN A 99 -21.37 13.35 1.58
C GLN A 99 -21.11 14.34 2.73
N ALA A 100 -20.76 13.84 3.93
CA ALA A 100 -20.47 14.68 5.08
C ALA A 100 -19.26 15.60 4.83
N PHE A 101 -18.28 15.15 4.04
CA PHE A 101 -17.10 15.93 3.67
C PHE A 101 -17.28 16.74 2.38
N GLY A 102 -18.44 16.69 1.74
CA GLY A 102 -18.73 17.46 0.52
C GLY A 102 -17.91 17.02 -0.70
N SER A 103 -17.47 15.75 -0.73
CA SER A 103 -16.67 15.21 -1.85
C SER A 103 -17.52 15.04 -3.12
N ASP A 104 -16.93 15.40 -4.26
CA ASP A 104 -17.45 15.05 -5.58
C ASP A 104 -17.02 13.62 -5.94
N LEU A 105 -17.93 12.84 -6.52
CA LEU A 105 -17.75 11.43 -6.87
C LEU A 105 -17.37 11.21 -8.35
N GLY A 106 -16.84 12.22 -9.01
CA GLY A 106 -16.40 12.11 -10.41
C GLY A 106 -15.26 11.11 -10.58
N ALA A 107 -15.34 10.25 -11.61
CA ALA A 107 -14.27 9.33 -11.96
C ALA A 107 -13.65 9.73 -13.31
N GLU A 108 -12.35 9.94 -13.33
CA GLU A 108 -11.57 10.05 -14.57
C GLU A 108 -10.74 8.77 -14.77
N GLU A 109 -10.60 8.34 -16.03
CA GLU A 109 -9.65 7.29 -16.38
C GLU A 109 -8.23 7.83 -16.18
N ALA A 110 -7.50 7.26 -15.23
CA ALA A 110 -6.14 7.68 -14.94
C ALA A 110 -5.14 6.77 -15.68
N PRO A 111 -4.02 7.34 -16.14
CA PRO A 111 -2.94 6.58 -16.78
C PRO A 111 -2.28 5.60 -15.80
N CYS A 112 -1.76 4.48 -16.32
CA CYS A 112 -1.13 3.45 -15.52
C CYS A 112 0.39 3.60 -15.47
N VAL A 113 0.95 3.59 -14.27
CA VAL A 113 2.38 3.61 -13.97
C VAL A 113 2.77 2.36 -13.20
N TYR A 114 3.93 1.79 -13.45
CA TYR A 114 4.50 0.70 -12.69
C TYR A 114 5.79 1.13 -11.99
N VAL A 115 5.89 0.88 -10.67
CA VAL A 115 7.12 1.17 -9.90
C VAL A 115 7.86 -0.12 -9.63
N ALA A 116 9.07 -0.23 -10.17
CA ALA A 116 9.94 -1.38 -10.08
C ALA A 116 11.20 -1.10 -9.24
N ASN A 117 11.76 -2.14 -8.64
CA ASN A 117 12.99 -2.06 -7.86
C ASN A 117 14.02 -3.09 -8.30
N ALA A 118 15.31 -2.73 -8.23
CA ALA A 118 16.41 -3.61 -8.54
C ALA A 118 16.82 -4.51 -7.36
N GLY A 119 16.43 -4.18 -6.12
CA GLY A 119 16.80 -4.91 -4.91
C GLY A 119 15.69 -4.95 -3.86
N LYS A 120 15.70 -5.96 -3.01
CA LYS A 120 14.67 -6.16 -1.96
C LYS A 120 14.73 -5.08 -0.88
N GLU A 121 15.88 -4.53 -0.62
CA GLU A 121 16.15 -3.44 0.33
C GLU A 121 15.45 -2.12 -0.06
N LEU A 122 15.09 -1.98 -1.34
CA LEU A 122 14.44 -0.78 -1.88
C LEU A 122 12.90 -0.79 -1.76
N ARG A 123 12.31 -1.85 -1.19
CA ARG A 123 10.85 -2.00 -1.11
C ARG A 123 10.14 -0.86 -0.40
N GLN A 124 10.72 -0.36 0.67
CA GLN A 124 10.13 0.76 1.42
C GLN A 124 10.07 2.03 0.55
N ASN A 125 11.12 2.29 -0.22
CA ASN A 125 11.17 3.44 -1.14
C ASN A 125 10.17 3.28 -2.29
N VAL A 126 10.07 2.08 -2.88
CA VAL A 126 9.04 1.78 -3.90
C VAL A 126 7.64 1.98 -3.35
N PHE A 127 7.39 1.55 -2.11
CA PHE A 127 6.12 1.77 -1.45
C PHE A 127 5.79 3.26 -1.31
N ALA A 128 6.76 4.06 -0.83
CA ALA A 128 6.59 5.51 -0.66
C ALA A 128 6.27 6.21 -1.98
N ILE A 129 7.05 5.94 -3.04
CA ILE A 129 6.83 6.50 -4.38
C ILE A 129 5.45 6.06 -4.93
N THR A 130 5.11 4.79 -4.79
CA THR A 130 3.81 4.27 -5.23
C THR A 130 2.65 4.96 -4.52
N HIS A 131 2.80 5.18 -3.22
CA HIS A 131 1.80 5.87 -2.41
C HIS A 131 1.67 7.34 -2.83
N GLU A 132 2.77 8.04 -3.04
CA GLU A 132 2.80 9.44 -3.46
C GLU A 132 2.09 9.63 -4.83
N LEU A 133 2.40 8.78 -5.81
CA LEU A 133 1.76 8.81 -7.12
C LEU A 133 0.24 8.55 -7.01
N ARG A 134 -0.17 7.58 -6.19
CA ARG A 134 -1.58 7.29 -5.93
C ARG A 134 -2.30 8.44 -5.22
N ALA A 135 -1.65 9.08 -4.26
CA ALA A 135 -2.18 10.26 -3.58
C ALA A 135 -2.37 11.44 -4.56
N ALA A 136 -1.56 11.50 -5.61
CA ALA A 136 -1.69 12.49 -6.70
C ALA A 136 -2.73 12.10 -7.77
N GLY A 137 -3.49 11.00 -7.57
CA GLY A 137 -4.52 10.52 -8.48
C GLY A 137 -3.99 9.71 -9.68
N ILE A 138 -2.73 9.30 -9.66
CA ILE A 138 -2.11 8.51 -10.73
C ILE A 138 -2.28 7.03 -10.41
N VAL A 139 -2.95 6.27 -11.30
CA VAL A 139 -3.09 4.82 -11.15
C VAL A 139 -1.72 4.16 -11.25
N THR A 140 -1.26 3.56 -10.17
CA THR A 140 0.10 3.06 -10.03
C THR A 140 0.12 1.64 -9.46
N GLU A 141 0.91 0.77 -10.07
CA GLU A 141 1.19 -0.58 -9.62
C GLU A 141 2.65 -0.75 -9.21
N ALA A 142 2.94 -1.75 -8.40
CA ALA A 142 4.29 -2.09 -7.97
C ALA A 142 4.46 -3.61 -7.76
N ASP A 143 5.71 -4.07 -7.60
CA ASP A 143 5.96 -5.48 -7.29
C ASP A 143 5.82 -5.78 -5.79
N TYR A 144 4.84 -6.58 -5.43
CA TYR A 144 4.60 -7.05 -4.05
C TYR A 144 5.17 -8.46 -3.78
N GLN A 145 5.62 -9.17 -4.83
CA GLN A 145 6.07 -10.56 -4.71
C GLN A 145 7.60 -10.72 -4.66
N GLY A 146 8.35 -9.65 -4.82
CA GLY A 146 9.81 -9.67 -4.82
C GLY A 146 10.39 -10.34 -6.06
N ARG A 147 9.75 -10.14 -7.21
CA ARG A 147 10.20 -10.65 -8.51
C ARG A 147 11.52 -10.02 -8.92
N SER A 148 12.28 -10.72 -9.79
CA SER A 148 13.43 -10.11 -10.43
C SER A 148 13.02 -8.91 -11.29
N LEU A 149 13.91 -7.93 -11.47
CA LEU A 149 13.64 -6.74 -12.28
C LEU A 149 13.10 -7.08 -13.68
N LYS A 150 13.67 -8.12 -14.33
CA LYS A 150 13.17 -8.62 -15.62
C LYS A 150 11.71 -9.09 -15.56
N ALA A 151 11.30 -9.72 -14.45
CA ALA A 151 9.91 -10.18 -14.30
C ALA A 151 8.97 -9.01 -13.98
N GLN A 152 9.47 -7.96 -13.30
CA GLN A 152 8.73 -6.73 -13.05
C GLN A 152 8.44 -5.97 -14.35
N PHE A 153 9.40 -5.86 -15.28
CA PHE A 153 9.18 -5.32 -16.63
C PHE A 153 8.10 -6.07 -17.39
N LYS A 154 8.13 -7.42 -17.37
CA LYS A 154 7.06 -8.22 -17.98
C LYS A 154 5.69 -8.00 -17.35
N GLN A 155 5.66 -7.75 -16.03
CA GLN A 155 4.41 -7.46 -15.34
C GLN A 155 3.90 -6.06 -15.71
N ALA A 156 4.78 -5.06 -15.81
CA ALA A 156 4.43 -3.70 -16.26
C ALA A 156 3.78 -3.73 -17.65
N ASP A 157 4.38 -4.45 -18.58
CA ASP A 157 3.83 -4.68 -19.93
C ASP A 157 2.47 -5.36 -19.88
N LYS A 158 2.34 -6.44 -19.08
CA LYS A 158 1.09 -7.20 -18.94
C LYS A 158 -0.09 -6.37 -18.40
N VAL A 159 0.18 -5.42 -17.49
CA VAL A 159 -0.86 -4.53 -16.94
C VAL A 159 -1.10 -3.30 -17.80
N GLY A 160 -0.38 -3.15 -18.91
CA GLY A 160 -0.53 -2.02 -19.82
C GLY A 160 0.00 -0.71 -19.25
N ALA A 161 1.03 -0.76 -18.39
CA ALA A 161 1.65 0.44 -17.87
C ALA A 161 2.27 1.27 -19.00
N LYS A 162 1.98 2.57 -19.03
CA LYS A 162 2.60 3.50 -19.99
C LYS A 162 4.02 3.86 -19.58
N LEU A 163 4.24 4.03 -18.27
CA LEU A 163 5.54 4.36 -17.71
C LEU A 163 5.97 3.28 -16.70
N ILE A 164 7.26 2.98 -16.67
CA ILE A 164 7.86 2.22 -15.59
C ILE A 164 8.92 3.08 -14.88
N LEU A 165 8.78 3.22 -13.57
CA LEU A 165 9.78 3.84 -12.71
C LEU A 165 10.67 2.74 -12.16
N VAL A 166 11.98 2.85 -12.37
CA VAL A 166 12.96 1.88 -11.89
C VAL A 166 13.82 2.53 -10.82
N LEU A 167 13.76 1.96 -9.62
CA LEU A 167 14.60 2.38 -8.50
C LEU A 167 15.73 1.38 -8.30
N GLY A 168 16.97 1.87 -8.46
CA GLY A 168 18.21 1.18 -8.10
C GLY A 168 18.85 1.84 -6.90
N GLY A 169 19.87 1.17 -6.31
CA GLY A 169 20.60 1.71 -5.17
C GLY A 169 21.37 2.99 -5.50
N ASP A 170 21.95 3.07 -6.69
CA ASP A 170 22.73 4.22 -7.15
C ASP A 170 21.82 5.41 -7.43
N GLU A 171 20.66 5.18 -8.07
CA GLU A 171 19.65 6.20 -8.31
C GLU A 171 19.12 6.75 -6.98
N LEU A 172 18.78 5.87 -6.03
CA LEU A 172 18.31 6.29 -4.71
C LEU A 172 19.37 7.12 -3.97
N ALA A 173 20.63 6.70 -3.99
CA ALA A 173 21.71 7.44 -3.36
C ALA A 173 21.92 8.84 -3.97
N ALA A 174 21.56 9.01 -5.23
CA ALA A 174 21.58 10.29 -5.94
C ALA A 174 20.26 11.10 -5.79
N GLY A 175 19.26 10.62 -5.02
CA GLY A 175 17.95 11.24 -4.93
C GLY A 175 17.13 11.16 -6.21
N LYS A 176 17.35 10.15 -7.05
CA LYS A 176 16.77 10.03 -8.39
C LYS A 176 16.00 8.71 -8.58
N VAL A 177 15.14 8.71 -9.58
CA VAL A 177 14.49 7.53 -10.12
C VAL A 177 14.54 7.55 -11.63
N LYS A 178 14.73 6.40 -12.25
CA LYS A 178 14.69 6.27 -13.70
C LYS A 178 13.23 6.11 -14.14
N VAL A 179 12.78 7.00 -15.01
CA VAL A 179 11.46 6.94 -15.65
C VAL A 179 11.65 6.50 -17.09
N ARG A 180 11.00 5.41 -17.48
CA ARG A 180 11.03 4.87 -18.83
C ARG A 180 9.63 4.80 -19.41
N ASP A 181 9.49 5.33 -20.59
CA ASP A 181 8.32 5.14 -21.44
C ASP A 181 8.30 3.71 -22.01
N MET A 182 7.18 3.02 -21.90
CA MET A 182 7.06 1.60 -22.27
C MET A 182 6.87 1.41 -23.78
N GLU A 183 6.41 2.44 -24.50
CA GLU A 183 6.22 2.41 -25.94
C GLU A 183 7.48 2.87 -26.70
N SER A 184 7.98 4.09 -26.41
CA SER A 184 9.17 4.63 -27.06
C SER A 184 10.48 4.06 -26.56
N HIS A 185 10.47 3.49 -25.34
CA HIS A 185 11.64 3.02 -24.59
C HIS A 185 12.62 4.12 -24.16
N ASP A 186 12.23 5.38 -24.29
CA ASP A 186 13.02 6.51 -23.80
C ASP A 186 13.13 6.49 -22.28
N GLU A 187 14.34 6.79 -21.78
CA GLU A 187 14.63 6.80 -20.35
C GLU A 187 15.14 8.17 -19.91
N VAL A 188 14.67 8.64 -18.78
CA VAL A 188 15.18 9.86 -18.13
C VAL A 188 15.37 9.61 -16.64
N LEU A 189 16.26 10.39 -16.03
CA LEU A 189 16.40 10.43 -14.57
C LEU A 189 15.60 11.61 -14.04
N ALA A 190 14.64 11.33 -13.16
CA ALA A 190 13.85 12.33 -12.45
C ALA A 190 14.30 12.42 -10.99
N ASP A 191 14.15 13.60 -10.40
CA ASP A 191 14.35 13.80 -8.98
C ASP A 191 13.20 13.15 -8.20
N LEU A 192 13.52 12.46 -7.11
CA LEU A 192 12.51 11.83 -6.25
C LEU A 192 11.56 12.85 -5.64
N ASP A 193 12.08 14.02 -5.25
CA ASP A 193 11.28 15.10 -4.66
C ASP A 193 10.24 15.69 -5.64
N ASN A 194 10.37 15.42 -6.94
CA ASN A 194 9.49 15.92 -8.00
C ASN A 194 8.92 14.76 -8.86
N VAL A 195 8.84 13.57 -8.33
CA VAL A 195 8.45 12.36 -9.09
C VAL A 195 7.06 12.47 -9.70
N VAL A 196 6.12 13.10 -9.00
CA VAL A 196 4.73 13.29 -9.47
C VAL A 196 4.69 14.14 -10.73
N GLU A 197 5.37 15.30 -10.71
CA GLU A 197 5.46 16.20 -11.86
C GLU A 197 6.17 15.53 -13.04
N ALA A 198 7.28 14.87 -12.77
CA ALA A 198 8.04 14.15 -13.79
C ALA A 198 7.23 13.04 -14.49
N VAL A 199 6.32 12.40 -13.76
CA VAL A 199 5.38 11.42 -14.31
C VAL A 199 4.27 12.11 -15.11
N ARG A 200 3.64 13.16 -14.58
CA ARG A 200 2.56 13.91 -15.27
C ARG A 200 2.98 14.48 -16.62
N GLU A 201 4.20 14.99 -16.72
CA GLU A 201 4.74 15.54 -17.97
C GLU A 201 4.90 14.48 -19.09
N ARG A 202 4.84 13.20 -18.75
CA ARG A 202 5.09 12.07 -19.67
C ARG A 202 3.87 11.21 -19.94
N LEU A 203 2.78 11.44 -19.22
CA LEU A 203 1.51 10.74 -19.38
C LEU A 203 0.58 11.45 -20.38
#